data_e9cb0b8de372725066079c6c6c4de5a2
#
_entry.id   e9cb0b8de372725066079c6c6c4de5a2
#
_cell.length_a   1.000
_cell.length_b   1.000
_cell.length_c   1.000
_cell.angle_alpha   90.00
_cell.angle_beta   90.00
_cell.angle_gamma   90.00
#
_symmetry.space_group_name_H-M   'P 1'
#
loop_
_entity.id
_entity.type
_entity.pdbx_description
1 polymer ?
#
loop_
_entity_poly.entity_id
_entity_poly.type
_entity_poly.pdbx_seq_one_letter_code
_entity_poly.pdbx_strand_id
1 'polypeptide(L)'
;MILFENVSKAYKVHRHMKPVFNNLNFRIDRGDAIGICGANGAGKSTLMRMLAGVEPQTGGRIIRTMSTSWPIGFTSAFQMGLTGADNARFIARIYDRDEDEVLAQVEDFAELGDYLYQPVRTYSTGMQARLAFGVSLTVDFECYLVDEVTGAGDVRFRSKSENALMERRERAALVMISHDPGTLQQYCTKGAVLYGGALTFFDSISEACEVHYGLQTLAR
;
A
#
# COMPACT_ATOMS: atom_id res chain seq x y z
N MET A 1 -9.87 9.39 -9.96
CA MET A 1 -8.62 10.13 -9.66
C MET A 1 -8.46 10.38 -8.18
N ILE A 2 -7.22 10.57 -7.73
CA ILE A 2 -6.89 11.13 -6.41
C ILE A 2 -6.14 12.43 -6.65
N LEU A 3 -6.63 13.54 -6.09
CA LEU A 3 -6.06 14.87 -6.28
C LEU A 3 -5.69 15.48 -4.93
N PHE A 4 -4.44 15.89 -4.79
CA PHE A 4 -3.90 16.62 -3.65
C PHE A 4 -3.74 18.09 -4.04
N GLU A 5 -4.41 18.98 -3.29
CA GLU A 5 -4.38 20.43 -3.50
C GLU A 5 -3.88 21.13 -2.25
N ASN A 6 -2.67 21.69 -2.32
CA ASN A 6 -1.99 22.40 -1.24
C ASN A 6 -1.96 21.62 0.09
N VAL A 7 -1.78 20.30 0.00
CA VAL A 7 -1.89 19.39 1.13
C VAL A 7 -0.68 19.49 2.03
N SER A 8 -0.94 19.72 3.31
CA SER A 8 0.08 19.74 4.36
C SER A 8 -0.26 18.73 5.45
N LYS A 9 0.77 18.15 6.05
CA LYS A 9 0.64 17.23 7.18
C LYS A 9 1.68 17.53 8.25
N ALA A 10 1.22 17.68 9.47
CA ALA A 10 2.09 17.81 10.64
C ALA A 10 1.52 16.97 11.80
N TYR A 11 2.41 16.46 12.65
CA TYR A 11 2.06 15.78 13.88
C TYR A 11 2.37 16.65 15.09
N LYS A 12 1.47 16.61 16.07
CA LYS A 12 1.72 17.25 17.36
C LYS A 12 2.64 16.34 18.19
N VAL A 13 3.85 16.79 18.45
CA VAL A 13 4.82 16.10 19.29
C VAL A 13 5.08 16.97 20.51
N HIS A 14 4.58 16.56 21.67
CA HIS A 14 4.54 17.36 22.88
C HIS A 14 3.88 18.73 22.65
N ARG A 15 4.65 19.82 22.73
CA ARG A 15 4.17 21.22 22.54
C ARG A 15 4.48 21.79 21.14
N HIS A 16 5.11 21.02 20.26
CA HIS A 16 5.52 21.48 18.94
C HIS A 16 4.81 20.73 17.83
N MET A 17 4.57 21.41 16.71
CA MET A 17 4.10 20.78 15.47
C MET A 17 5.32 20.36 14.65
N LYS A 18 5.44 19.06 14.36
CA LYS A 18 6.46 18.50 13.48
C LYS A 18 5.87 18.35 12.09
N PRO A 19 6.27 19.16 11.10
CA PRO A 19 5.79 19.01 9.74
C PRO A 19 6.36 17.73 9.12
N VAL A 20 5.54 17.06 8.31
CA VAL A 20 5.93 15.93 7.47
C VAL A 20 5.90 16.33 6.02
N PHE A 21 4.81 16.99 5.61
CA PHE A 21 4.62 17.51 4.26
C PHE A 21 4.22 18.98 4.33
N ASN A 22 4.63 19.71 3.31
CA ASN A 22 4.24 21.10 3.14
C ASN A 22 3.85 21.33 1.67
N ASN A 23 2.58 21.68 1.47
CA ASN A 23 2.06 22.10 0.16
C ASN A 23 2.22 21.05 -0.96
N LEU A 24 1.84 19.80 -0.72
CA LEU A 24 1.83 18.78 -1.76
C LEU A 24 0.72 19.07 -2.77
N ASN A 25 1.08 19.08 -4.06
CA ASN A 25 0.19 19.25 -5.18
C ASN A 25 0.51 18.17 -6.21
N PHE A 26 -0.40 17.21 -6.39
CA PHE A 26 -0.25 16.17 -7.41
C PHE A 26 -1.58 15.46 -7.67
N ARG A 27 -1.61 14.69 -8.75
CA ARG A 27 -2.76 13.91 -9.18
C ARG A 27 -2.32 12.49 -9.53
N ILE A 28 -3.18 11.53 -9.20
CA ILE A 28 -3.08 10.13 -9.60
C ILE A 28 -4.34 9.81 -10.38
N ASP A 29 -4.19 9.32 -11.60
CA ASP A 29 -5.28 8.91 -12.48
C ASP A 29 -5.41 7.38 -12.56
N ARG A 30 -6.52 6.91 -13.13
CA ARG A 30 -6.68 5.48 -13.44
C ARG A 30 -5.60 5.03 -14.41
N GLY A 31 -5.03 3.87 -14.16
CA GLY A 31 -3.95 3.31 -14.97
C GLY A 31 -2.54 3.83 -14.64
N ASP A 32 -2.41 4.83 -13.77
CA ASP A 32 -1.09 5.22 -13.28
C ASP A 32 -0.45 4.12 -12.45
N ALA A 33 0.83 3.85 -12.70
CA ALA A 33 1.65 2.95 -11.90
C ALA A 33 2.89 3.73 -11.40
N ILE A 34 2.83 4.16 -10.14
CA ILE A 34 3.76 5.13 -9.56
C ILE A 34 4.56 4.49 -8.42
N GLY A 35 5.88 4.48 -8.57
CA GLY A 35 6.81 4.09 -7.50
C GLY A 35 7.25 5.30 -6.69
N ILE A 36 7.17 5.22 -5.36
CA ILE A 36 7.58 6.30 -4.46
C ILE A 36 8.89 5.93 -3.78
N CYS A 37 9.93 6.66 -4.11
CA CYS A 37 11.24 6.61 -3.49
C CYS A 37 11.35 7.63 -2.35
N GLY A 38 12.17 7.34 -1.35
CA GLY A 38 12.44 8.29 -0.25
C GLY A 38 13.16 7.61 0.91
N ALA A 39 13.93 8.39 1.66
CA ALA A 39 14.67 7.90 2.81
C ALA A 39 13.75 7.40 3.94
N ASN A 40 14.30 6.65 4.88
CA ASN A 40 13.58 6.27 6.09
C ASN A 40 13.21 7.54 6.88
N GLY A 41 11.96 7.59 7.34
CA GLY A 41 11.44 8.78 8.04
C GLY A 41 11.02 9.95 7.14
N ALA A 42 11.16 9.86 5.80
CA ALA A 42 10.72 10.91 4.88
C ALA A 42 9.19 11.14 4.87
N GLY A 43 8.40 10.19 5.41
CA GLY A 43 6.95 10.31 5.47
C GLY A 43 6.19 9.39 4.52
N LYS A 44 6.86 8.43 3.87
CA LYS A 44 6.24 7.51 2.89
C LYS A 44 4.99 6.81 3.44
N SER A 45 5.07 6.19 4.61
CA SER A 45 3.92 5.52 5.23
C SER A 45 2.80 6.49 5.63
N THR A 46 3.14 7.75 5.99
CA THR A 46 2.13 8.79 6.20
C THR A 46 1.40 9.12 4.89
N LEU A 47 2.15 9.26 3.78
CA LEU A 47 1.57 9.50 2.47
C LEU A 47 0.64 8.35 2.05
N MET A 48 1.05 7.09 2.27
CA MET A 48 0.22 5.92 1.98
C MET A 48 -1.09 5.92 2.80
N ARG A 49 -1.01 6.20 4.10
CA ARG A 49 -2.22 6.32 4.94
C ARG A 49 -3.13 7.47 4.50
N MET A 50 -2.56 8.57 4.05
CA MET A 50 -3.33 9.69 3.49
C MET A 50 -3.96 9.30 2.14
N LEU A 51 -3.28 8.58 1.27
CA LEU A 51 -3.83 8.03 0.02
C LEU A 51 -4.97 7.05 0.31
N ALA A 52 -4.80 6.17 1.29
CA ALA A 52 -5.84 5.24 1.73
C ALA A 52 -7.04 5.92 2.41
N GLY A 53 -6.96 7.20 2.75
CA GLY A 53 -8.02 7.93 3.42
C GLY A 53 -8.15 7.66 4.92
N VAL A 54 -7.23 6.88 5.50
CA VAL A 54 -7.26 6.54 6.94
C VAL A 54 -6.56 7.60 7.81
N GLU A 55 -5.81 8.50 7.19
CA GLU A 55 -5.16 9.60 7.89
C GLU A 55 -5.49 10.94 7.23
N PRO A 56 -6.09 11.91 7.98
CA PRO A 56 -6.42 13.21 7.44
C PRO A 56 -5.19 14.12 7.34
N GLN A 57 -5.24 15.03 6.39
CA GLN A 57 -4.31 16.16 6.25
C GLN A 57 -4.53 17.19 7.37
N THR A 58 -3.53 18.03 7.63
CA THR A 58 -3.65 19.18 8.55
C THR A 58 -3.95 20.48 7.82
N GLY A 59 -3.80 20.52 6.49
CA GLY A 59 -4.12 21.65 5.63
C GLY A 59 -4.30 21.20 4.19
N GLY A 60 -4.96 22.03 3.38
CA GLY A 60 -5.26 21.70 1.99
C GLY A 60 -6.45 20.75 1.83
N ARG A 61 -6.58 20.15 0.65
CA ARG A 61 -7.71 19.29 0.29
C ARG A 61 -7.26 18.05 -0.48
N ILE A 62 -7.84 16.89 -0.15
CA ILE A 62 -7.66 15.66 -0.90
C ILE A 62 -9.02 15.26 -1.47
N ILE A 63 -9.10 15.16 -2.79
CA ILE A 63 -10.30 14.73 -3.51
C ILE A 63 -10.06 13.32 -4.03
N ARG A 64 -10.99 12.39 -3.74
CA ARG A 64 -10.94 11.01 -4.19
C ARG A 64 -12.21 10.70 -4.95
N THR A 65 -12.09 10.33 -6.22
CA THR A 65 -13.19 9.89 -7.08
C THR A 65 -12.99 8.46 -7.56
N MET A 66 -12.05 7.73 -6.96
CA MET A 66 -11.84 6.31 -7.15
C MET A 66 -11.61 5.63 -5.80
N SER A 67 -12.03 4.37 -5.71
CA SER A 67 -11.82 3.52 -4.54
C SER A 67 -10.33 3.23 -4.40
N THR A 68 -9.85 3.24 -3.16
CA THR A 68 -8.43 3.01 -2.84
C THR A 68 -8.33 1.87 -1.84
N SER A 69 -7.43 0.94 -2.09
CA SER A 69 -7.18 -0.13 -1.12
C SER A 69 -6.52 0.42 0.16
N TRP A 70 -6.58 -0.35 1.23
CA TRP A 70 -5.55 -0.26 2.27
C TRP A 70 -4.21 -0.74 1.69
N PRO A 71 -3.08 -0.42 2.33
CA PRO A 71 -1.79 -0.97 1.90
C PRO A 71 -1.81 -2.50 1.91
N ILE A 72 -1.54 -3.12 0.74
CA ILE A 72 -1.54 -4.58 0.59
C ILE A 72 -0.51 -5.20 1.54
N GLY A 73 -0.88 -6.29 2.20
CA GLY A 73 -0.03 -6.94 3.18
C GLY A 73 -0.09 -6.33 4.59
N PHE A 74 -0.93 -5.31 4.81
CA PHE A 74 -1.08 -4.66 6.10
C PHE A 74 -1.85 -5.54 7.10
N THR A 75 -1.12 -6.18 7.99
CA THR A 75 -1.68 -7.14 8.97
C THR A 75 -2.38 -6.48 10.15
N SER A 76 -2.13 -5.19 10.40
CA SER A 76 -2.71 -4.46 11.55
C SER A 76 -4.22 -4.21 11.43
N ALA A 77 -4.83 -4.48 10.27
CA ALA A 77 -6.28 -4.39 10.10
C ALA A 77 -7.02 -5.61 10.68
N PHE A 78 -6.32 -6.70 10.98
CA PHE A 78 -6.95 -7.91 11.46
C PHE A 78 -7.24 -7.86 12.97
N GLN A 79 -8.39 -8.40 13.33
CA GLN A 79 -8.72 -8.72 14.71
C GLN A 79 -8.01 -10.02 15.10
N MET A 80 -6.92 -9.89 15.86
CA MET A 80 -6.04 -11.00 16.20
C MET A 80 -6.70 -12.12 17.00
N GLY A 81 -7.80 -11.82 17.70
CA GLY A 81 -8.59 -12.78 18.45
C GLY A 81 -9.59 -13.59 17.62
N LEU A 82 -9.89 -13.12 16.41
CA LEU A 82 -10.78 -13.82 15.47
C LEU A 82 -9.98 -14.73 14.54
N THR A 83 -10.68 -15.68 13.90
CA THR A 83 -10.07 -16.55 12.89
C THR A 83 -9.76 -15.78 11.60
N GLY A 84 -8.92 -16.35 10.74
CA GLY A 84 -8.69 -15.81 9.41
C GLY A 84 -9.99 -15.76 8.59
N ALA A 85 -10.82 -16.79 8.70
CA ALA A 85 -12.15 -16.88 8.05
C ALA A 85 -13.08 -15.75 8.54
N ASP A 86 -13.13 -15.48 9.86
CA ASP A 86 -13.97 -14.41 10.40
C ASP A 86 -13.50 -13.04 9.94
N ASN A 87 -12.18 -12.82 9.87
CA ASN A 87 -11.60 -11.59 9.33
C ASN A 87 -11.95 -11.41 7.84
N ALA A 88 -11.88 -12.49 7.04
CA ALA A 88 -12.27 -12.46 5.62
C ALA A 88 -13.76 -12.11 5.44
N ARG A 89 -14.65 -12.77 6.19
CA ARG A 89 -16.10 -12.47 6.18
C ARG A 89 -16.40 -11.05 6.64
N PHE A 90 -15.67 -10.55 7.65
CA PHE A 90 -15.83 -9.18 8.11
C PHE A 90 -15.51 -8.17 6.99
N ILE A 91 -14.44 -8.38 6.22
CA ILE A 91 -14.12 -7.55 5.06
C ILE A 91 -15.18 -7.67 3.97
N ALA A 92 -15.68 -8.88 3.69
CA ALA A 92 -16.77 -9.09 2.75
C ALA A 92 -17.99 -8.22 3.08
N ARG A 93 -18.41 -8.20 4.35
CA ARG A 93 -19.53 -7.35 4.82
C ARG A 93 -19.26 -5.85 4.67
N ILE A 94 -18.05 -5.39 4.98
CA ILE A 94 -17.68 -3.97 4.85
C ILE A 94 -17.80 -3.50 3.39
N TYR A 95 -17.45 -4.38 2.44
CA TYR A 95 -17.41 -4.04 1.02
C TYR A 95 -18.62 -4.58 0.23
N ASP A 96 -19.67 -5.04 0.94
CA ASP A 96 -20.91 -5.57 0.35
C ASP A 96 -20.65 -6.67 -0.68
N ARG A 97 -19.76 -7.61 -0.30
CA ARG A 97 -19.40 -8.79 -1.09
C ARG A 97 -19.99 -10.03 -0.45
N ASP A 98 -20.21 -11.06 -1.25
CA ASP A 98 -20.66 -12.37 -0.76
C ASP A 98 -19.58 -12.99 0.15
N GLU A 99 -19.97 -13.38 1.35
CA GLU A 99 -19.05 -13.90 2.38
C GLU A 99 -18.43 -15.24 1.98
N ASP A 100 -19.20 -16.11 1.34
CA ASP A 100 -18.75 -17.45 0.97
C ASP A 100 -17.82 -17.36 -0.26
N GLU A 101 -18.12 -16.47 -1.21
CA GLU A 101 -17.24 -16.20 -2.35
C GLU A 101 -15.89 -15.64 -1.89
N VAL A 102 -15.90 -14.63 -1.01
CA VAL A 102 -14.68 -14.02 -0.46
C VAL A 102 -13.88 -15.05 0.33
N LEU A 103 -14.55 -15.86 1.16
CA LEU A 103 -13.87 -16.90 1.93
C LEU A 103 -13.20 -17.92 1.02
N ALA A 104 -13.88 -18.41 -0.03
CA ALA A 104 -13.32 -19.35 -0.99
C ALA A 104 -12.10 -18.77 -1.73
N GLN A 105 -12.16 -17.48 -2.14
CA GLN A 105 -11.03 -16.80 -2.76
C GLN A 105 -9.83 -16.67 -1.82
N VAL A 106 -10.07 -16.35 -0.54
CA VAL A 106 -9.02 -16.26 0.47
C VAL A 106 -8.40 -17.64 0.76
N GLU A 107 -9.22 -18.67 0.87
CA GLU A 107 -8.77 -20.04 1.12
C GLU A 107 -7.85 -20.54 -0.01
N ASP A 108 -8.27 -20.36 -1.26
CA ASP A 108 -7.48 -20.70 -2.44
C ASP A 108 -6.17 -19.91 -2.52
N PHE A 109 -6.24 -18.60 -2.26
CA PHE A 109 -5.06 -17.75 -2.40
C PHE A 109 -4.05 -17.93 -1.28
N ALA A 110 -4.50 -17.87 -0.01
CA ALA A 110 -3.62 -17.86 1.15
C ALA A 110 -3.04 -19.25 1.48
N GLU A 111 -3.69 -20.34 1.04
CA GLU A 111 -3.25 -21.72 1.23
C GLU A 111 -2.89 -22.02 2.70
N LEU A 112 -3.76 -21.60 3.63
CA LEU A 112 -3.55 -21.76 5.07
C LEU A 112 -4.13 -23.06 5.62
N GLY A 113 -4.99 -23.76 4.83
CA GLY A 113 -5.66 -24.98 5.27
C GLY A 113 -6.43 -24.77 6.58
N ASP A 114 -6.36 -25.72 7.51
CA ASP A 114 -7.07 -25.68 8.80
C ASP A 114 -6.71 -24.46 9.66
N TYR A 115 -5.56 -23.84 9.43
CA TYR A 115 -5.17 -22.62 10.14
C TYR A 115 -6.09 -21.44 9.82
N LEU A 116 -6.74 -21.41 8.65
CA LEU A 116 -7.68 -20.35 8.32
C LEU A 116 -8.81 -20.23 9.37
N TYR A 117 -9.14 -21.32 10.03
CA TYR A 117 -10.17 -21.43 11.07
C TYR A 117 -9.61 -21.30 12.49
N GLN A 118 -8.34 -20.96 12.65
CA GLN A 118 -7.72 -20.68 13.93
C GLN A 118 -7.56 -19.15 14.15
N PRO A 119 -7.48 -18.68 15.40
CA PRO A 119 -7.26 -17.26 15.69
C PRO A 119 -5.97 -16.74 15.06
N VAL A 120 -6.03 -15.55 14.43
CA VAL A 120 -4.89 -14.95 13.70
C VAL A 120 -3.67 -14.74 14.62
N ARG A 121 -3.87 -14.54 15.92
CA ARG A 121 -2.75 -14.46 16.89
C ARG A 121 -1.86 -15.70 16.94
N THR A 122 -2.33 -16.85 16.44
CA THR A 122 -1.56 -18.11 16.40
C THR A 122 -0.75 -18.26 15.12
N TYR A 123 -0.92 -17.33 14.17
CA TYR A 123 -0.26 -17.40 12.87
C TYR A 123 1.20 -16.95 12.97
N SER A 124 2.06 -17.58 12.19
CA SER A 124 3.38 -17.04 11.88
C SER A 124 3.25 -15.75 11.08
N THR A 125 4.31 -14.95 11.05
CA THR A 125 4.36 -13.71 10.24
C THR A 125 4.07 -14.00 8.76
N GLY A 126 4.57 -15.11 8.22
CA GLY A 126 4.29 -15.53 6.85
C GLY A 126 2.82 -15.87 6.62
N MET A 127 2.18 -16.57 7.56
CA MET A 127 0.75 -16.88 7.48
C MET A 127 -0.12 -15.62 7.55
N GLN A 128 0.24 -14.68 8.43
CA GLN A 128 -0.44 -13.38 8.50
C GLN A 128 -0.34 -12.61 7.19
N ALA A 129 0.85 -12.61 6.57
CA ALA A 129 1.06 -11.94 5.29
C ALA A 129 0.27 -12.63 4.16
N ARG A 130 0.20 -13.97 4.13
CA ARG A 130 -0.62 -14.73 3.18
C ARG A 130 -2.09 -14.38 3.31
N LEU A 131 -2.63 -14.35 4.53
CA LEU A 131 -3.99 -13.93 4.80
C LEU A 131 -4.23 -12.49 4.35
N ALA A 132 -3.33 -11.55 4.74
CA ALA A 132 -3.46 -10.14 4.41
C ALA A 132 -3.48 -9.90 2.91
N PHE A 133 -2.61 -10.58 2.18
CA PHE A 133 -2.55 -10.47 0.73
C PHE A 133 -3.81 -11.06 0.08
N GLY A 134 -4.21 -12.28 0.48
CA GLY A 134 -5.41 -12.95 -0.02
C GLY A 134 -6.65 -12.07 0.18
N VAL A 135 -6.89 -11.57 1.40
CA VAL A 135 -8.03 -10.69 1.69
C VAL A 135 -7.96 -9.39 0.87
N SER A 136 -6.77 -8.81 0.68
CA SER A 136 -6.63 -7.57 -0.11
C SER A 136 -6.99 -7.75 -1.59
N LEU A 137 -6.91 -8.96 -2.12
CA LEU A 137 -7.24 -9.26 -3.51
C LEU A 137 -8.73 -9.58 -3.74
N THR A 138 -9.51 -9.85 -2.69
CA THR A 138 -10.94 -10.17 -2.84
C THR A 138 -11.82 -8.95 -3.12
N VAL A 139 -11.29 -7.74 -2.88
CA VAL A 139 -11.98 -6.48 -3.16
C VAL A 139 -11.35 -5.82 -4.38
N ASP A 140 -12.20 -5.47 -5.36
CA ASP A 140 -11.74 -4.75 -6.55
C ASP A 140 -11.66 -3.25 -6.27
N PHE A 141 -10.43 -2.74 -6.18
CA PHE A 141 -10.16 -1.32 -6.03
C PHE A 141 -9.74 -0.69 -7.36
N GLU A 142 -10.03 0.59 -7.51
CA GLU A 142 -9.58 1.38 -8.67
C GLU A 142 -8.12 1.88 -8.49
N CYS A 143 -7.60 1.83 -7.26
CA CYS A 143 -6.21 2.14 -6.94
C CYS A 143 -5.70 1.22 -5.84
N TYR A 144 -4.65 0.47 -6.12
CA TYR A 144 -3.97 -0.38 -5.15
C TYR A 144 -2.77 0.33 -4.54
N LEU A 145 -2.67 0.25 -3.21
CA LEU A 145 -1.55 0.78 -2.44
C LEU A 145 -0.67 -0.38 -1.96
N VAL A 146 0.62 -0.31 -2.24
CA VAL A 146 1.58 -1.35 -1.86
C VAL A 146 2.71 -0.72 -1.07
N ASP A 147 2.79 -1.01 0.22
CA ASP A 147 3.86 -0.53 1.11
C ASP A 147 4.79 -1.70 1.41
N GLU A 148 5.91 -1.72 0.71
CA GLU A 148 6.88 -2.83 0.71
C GLU A 148 6.21 -4.19 0.45
N VAL A 149 6.34 -4.71 -0.78
CA VAL A 149 6.01 -6.11 -1.05
C VAL A 149 6.93 -6.94 -0.15
N THR A 150 6.46 -7.16 1.06
CA THR A 150 7.19 -8.03 1.97
C THR A 150 7.20 -9.40 1.31
N GLY A 151 8.38 -9.86 0.94
CA GLY A 151 8.61 -11.22 0.45
C GLY A 151 8.28 -12.25 1.55
N ALA A 152 7.15 -12.05 2.23
CA ALA A 152 6.65 -12.92 3.26
C ALA A 152 6.03 -14.14 2.61
N GLY A 153 6.59 -15.29 2.90
CA GLY A 153 6.19 -16.57 2.33
C GLY A 153 7.35 -17.25 1.63
N ASP A 154 7.10 -18.47 1.16
CA ASP A 154 8.04 -19.21 0.32
C ASP A 154 8.06 -18.65 -1.12
N VAL A 155 8.99 -19.16 -1.92
CA VAL A 155 9.18 -18.73 -3.33
C VAL A 155 7.90 -18.89 -4.14
N ARG A 156 7.11 -19.96 -3.90
CA ARG A 156 5.88 -20.22 -4.62
C ARG A 156 4.82 -19.17 -4.33
N PHE A 157 4.63 -18.83 -3.04
CA PHE A 157 3.66 -17.81 -2.65
C PHE A 157 4.07 -16.42 -3.14
N ARG A 158 5.38 -16.12 -3.16
CA ARG A 158 5.89 -14.87 -3.74
C ARG A 158 5.50 -14.75 -5.21
N SER A 159 5.79 -15.76 -6.03
CA SER A 159 5.40 -15.75 -7.45
C SER A 159 3.89 -15.62 -7.66
N LYS A 160 3.08 -16.30 -6.83
CA LYS A 160 1.61 -16.19 -6.86
C LYS A 160 1.15 -14.76 -6.57
N SER A 161 1.75 -14.12 -5.56
CA SER A 161 1.46 -12.72 -5.16
C SER A 161 1.90 -11.72 -6.23
N GLU A 162 3.06 -11.92 -6.83
CA GLU A 162 3.60 -11.08 -7.91
C GLU A 162 2.67 -11.13 -9.14
N ASN A 163 2.24 -12.31 -9.57
CA ASN A 163 1.33 -12.46 -10.69
C ASN A 163 -0.02 -11.79 -10.41
N ALA A 164 -0.59 -12.02 -9.23
CA ALA A 164 -1.85 -11.41 -8.84
C ALA A 164 -1.77 -9.87 -8.80
N LEU A 165 -0.65 -9.31 -8.33
CA LEU A 165 -0.45 -7.86 -8.32
C LEU A 165 -0.29 -7.29 -9.73
N MET A 166 0.40 -8.01 -10.63
CA MET A 166 0.52 -7.63 -12.05
C MET A 166 -0.84 -7.59 -12.75
N GLU A 167 -1.70 -8.56 -12.52
CA GLU A 167 -3.08 -8.57 -13.05
C GLU A 167 -3.88 -7.35 -12.55
N ARG A 168 -3.75 -6.98 -11.28
CA ARG A 168 -4.41 -5.79 -10.73
C ARG A 168 -3.88 -4.49 -11.35
N ARG A 169 -2.56 -4.40 -11.56
CA ARG A 169 -1.92 -3.25 -12.23
C ARG A 169 -2.48 -2.99 -13.63
N GLU A 170 -2.85 -4.05 -14.38
CA GLU A 170 -3.41 -3.89 -15.73
C GLU A 170 -4.79 -3.22 -15.75
N ARG A 171 -5.53 -3.28 -14.63
CA ARG A 171 -6.93 -2.84 -14.53
C ARG A 171 -7.13 -1.63 -13.63
N ALA A 172 -6.18 -1.32 -12.78
CA ALA A 172 -6.27 -0.28 -11.77
C ALA A 172 -5.00 0.57 -11.69
N ALA A 173 -5.08 1.70 -11.02
CA ALA A 173 -3.89 2.44 -10.63
C ALA A 173 -3.11 1.67 -9.56
N LEU A 174 -1.79 1.85 -9.53
CA LEU A 174 -0.90 1.29 -8.53
C LEU A 174 -0.01 2.39 -7.94
N VAL A 175 0.04 2.46 -6.63
CA VAL A 175 1.04 3.28 -5.92
C VAL A 175 1.87 2.36 -5.03
N MET A 176 3.15 2.29 -5.29
CA MET A 176 4.06 1.36 -4.61
C MET A 176 5.19 2.10 -3.90
N ILE A 177 5.47 1.69 -2.68
CA ILE A 177 6.70 2.03 -1.96
C ILE A 177 7.55 0.76 -1.89
N SER A 178 8.82 0.86 -2.27
CA SER A 178 9.80 -0.19 -2.05
C SER A 178 11.19 0.41 -1.87
N HIS A 179 12.03 -0.28 -1.12
CA HIS A 179 13.46 0.03 -1.02
C HIS A 179 14.28 -0.63 -2.13
N ASP A 180 13.71 -1.59 -2.84
CA ASP A 180 14.34 -2.26 -3.96
C ASP A 180 13.95 -1.60 -5.29
N PRO A 181 14.91 -0.96 -6.00
CA PRO A 181 14.66 -0.35 -7.30
C PRO A 181 14.18 -1.35 -8.35
N GLY A 182 14.63 -2.61 -8.29
CA GLY A 182 14.22 -3.66 -9.21
C GLY A 182 12.73 -3.94 -9.11
N THR A 183 12.21 -4.06 -7.88
CA THR A 183 10.78 -4.20 -7.63
C THR A 183 10.00 -2.98 -8.17
N LEU A 184 10.45 -1.75 -7.91
CA LEU A 184 9.77 -0.57 -8.43
C LEU A 184 9.74 -0.56 -9.97
N GLN A 185 10.84 -0.90 -10.64
CA GLN A 185 10.92 -0.95 -12.10
C GLN A 185 10.04 -2.05 -12.71
N GLN A 186 9.82 -3.14 -11.99
CA GLN A 186 8.95 -4.22 -12.43
C GLN A 186 7.47 -3.80 -12.45
N TYR A 187 7.01 -3.03 -11.46
CA TYR A 187 5.60 -2.70 -11.28
C TYR A 187 5.22 -1.29 -11.71
N CYS A 188 6.14 -0.35 -11.71
CA CYS A 188 5.84 1.07 -11.91
C CYS A 188 6.45 1.59 -13.21
N THR A 189 5.73 2.48 -13.87
CA THR A 189 6.22 3.20 -15.06
C THR A 189 6.72 4.59 -14.71
N LYS A 190 6.00 5.28 -13.82
CA LYS A 190 6.33 6.61 -13.31
C LYS A 190 6.96 6.51 -11.93
N GLY A 191 7.73 7.51 -11.55
CA GLY A 191 8.31 7.59 -10.22
C GLY A 191 8.02 8.90 -9.50
N ALA A 192 8.14 8.87 -8.18
CA ALA A 192 8.13 10.08 -7.36
C ALA A 192 9.19 9.96 -6.26
N VAL A 193 9.86 11.06 -5.95
CA VAL A 193 10.86 11.15 -4.88
C VAL A 193 10.32 12.02 -3.76
N LEU A 194 10.21 11.43 -2.57
CA LEU A 194 9.82 12.14 -1.35
C LEU A 194 11.08 12.56 -0.59
N TYR A 195 11.36 13.87 -0.60
CA TYR A 195 12.53 14.46 0.06
C TYR A 195 12.20 15.81 0.68
N GLY A 196 12.64 16.04 1.92
CA GLY A 196 12.44 17.32 2.60
C GLY A 196 10.98 17.77 2.75
N GLY A 197 10.04 16.81 2.78
CA GLY A 197 8.59 17.09 2.86
C GLY A 197 7.94 17.49 1.53
N ALA A 198 8.69 17.47 0.43
CA ALA A 198 8.19 17.68 -0.93
C ALA A 198 8.19 16.38 -1.71
N LEU A 199 7.24 16.25 -2.67
CA LEU A 199 7.11 15.10 -3.57
C LEU A 199 7.34 15.59 -5.00
N THR A 200 8.39 15.08 -5.65
CA THR A 200 8.73 15.41 -7.04
C THR A 200 8.44 14.21 -7.93
N PHE A 201 7.69 14.41 -9.01
CA PHE A 201 7.31 13.37 -9.96
C PHE A 201 8.27 13.32 -11.15
N PHE A 202 8.44 12.12 -11.69
CA PHE A 202 9.25 11.79 -12.86
C PHE A 202 8.45 10.90 -13.80
N ASP A 203 8.58 11.10 -15.10
CA ASP A 203 7.92 10.28 -16.12
C ASP A 203 8.49 8.85 -16.20
N SER A 204 9.67 8.63 -15.62
CA SER A 204 10.33 7.34 -15.52
C SER A 204 10.62 6.97 -14.06
N ILE A 205 10.28 5.75 -13.68
CA ILE A 205 10.68 5.19 -12.39
C ILE A 205 12.20 5.06 -12.25
N SER A 206 12.91 4.77 -13.33
CA SER A 206 14.38 4.65 -13.33
C SER A 206 15.02 5.99 -12.96
N GLU A 207 14.56 7.10 -13.56
CA GLU A 207 15.02 8.45 -13.25
C GLU A 207 14.78 8.81 -11.77
N ALA A 208 13.58 8.49 -11.24
CA ALA A 208 13.28 8.72 -9.83
C ALA A 208 14.21 7.94 -8.90
N CYS A 209 14.54 6.69 -9.24
CA CYS A 209 15.47 5.88 -8.47
C CYS A 209 16.90 6.47 -8.49
N GLU A 210 17.37 6.93 -9.64
CA GLU A 210 18.69 7.58 -9.79
C GLU A 210 18.79 8.86 -8.96
N VAL A 211 17.78 9.73 -9.07
CA VAL A 211 17.70 10.96 -8.27
C VAL A 211 17.67 10.64 -6.78
N HIS A 212 16.87 9.67 -6.36
CA HIS A 212 16.84 9.26 -4.96
C HIS A 212 18.20 8.76 -4.46
N TYR A 213 18.90 7.94 -5.24
CA TYR A 213 20.24 7.45 -4.92
C TYR A 213 21.24 8.61 -4.80
N GLY A 214 21.21 9.57 -5.73
CA GLY A 214 22.05 10.78 -5.68
C GLY A 214 21.82 11.59 -4.41
N LEU A 215 20.56 11.80 -4.01
CA LEU A 215 20.22 12.52 -2.78
C LEU A 215 20.72 11.80 -1.50
N GLN A 216 20.71 10.46 -1.50
CA GLN A 216 21.24 9.70 -0.36
C GLN A 216 22.78 9.79 -0.24
N THR A 217 23.49 9.91 -1.35
CA THR A 217 24.96 10.05 -1.36
C THR A 217 25.41 11.45 -0.94
N LEU A 218 24.63 12.48 -1.24
CA LEU A 218 24.91 13.85 -0.85
C LEU A 218 24.57 14.16 0.62
N ALA A 219 23.71 13.38 1.25
CA ALA A 219 23.28 13.54 2.64
C ALA A 219 24.20 12.85 3.67
N ARG A 220 25.27 12.20 3.23
CA ARG A 220 26.34 11.63 4.06
C ARG A 220 27.50 12.60 4.20
#